data_a41ef9c52ec58f4bc87115533e6cad7f
#
_entry.id   a41ef9c52ec58f4bc87115533e6cad7f
#
_cell.length_a   1.000
_cell.length_b   1.000
_cell.length_c   1.000
_cell.angle_alpha   90.00
_cell.angle_beta   90.00
_cell.angle_gamma   90.00
#
_symmetry.space_group_name_H-M   'P 1'
#
loop_
_entity.id
_entity.type
_entity.pdbx_description
1 polymer ?
#
loop_
_entity_poly.entity_id
_entity_poly.type
_entity_poly.pdbx_seq_one_letter_code
_entity_poly.pdbx_strand_id
1 'polypeptide(L)'
;DMEKLGYSKAEVIRMTKSQPTIYSHSIDNIKQKIEDMEKLGYSRAEVIKMTKSLPAIYGLSIDNIKQKIEDMEKLGYSKEEVIKMTKSLPAIYSYSIDNIKQKIEDMEKLGYSRAEVIKMTKSQPAIYSYSIDNIKQKIEDMEKLGYSKEEVIKMTKSLPAIYGYSIDNIKQKIEDMEKLG
;
A
#
# COMPACT_ATOMS: atom_id res chain seq x y z
N ASP A 1 8.67 -20.78 20.05
CA ASP A 1 8.84 -21.24 18.65
C ASP A 1 8.82 -20.10 17.63
N MET A 2 7.95 -19.06 17.80
CA MET A 2 7.98 -17.86 16.95
C MET A 2 9.35 -17.14 16.97
N GLU A 3 10.01 -17.13 18.11
CA GLU A 3 11.36 -16.53 18.25
C GLU A 3 12.39 -17.23 17.35
N LYS A 4 12.30 -18.55 17.19
CA LYS A 4 13.15 -19.32 16.25
C LYS A 4 12.90 -18.96 14.79
N LEU A 5 11.73 -18.39 14.48
CA LEU A 5 11.39 -17.91 13.13
C LEU A 5 11.87 -16.47 12.87
N GLY A 6 12.35 -15.76 13.92
CA GLY A 6 12.88 -14.40 13.80
C GLY A 6 12.00 -13.29 14.40
N TYR A 7 10.99 -13.65 15.21
CA TYR A 7 10.16 -12.69 15.94
C TYR A 7 10.66 -12.52 17.38
N SER A 8 10.72 -11.31 17.88
CA SER A 8 10.93 -11.10 19.30
C SER A 8 9.64 -11.40 20.10
N LYS A 9 9.78 -11.69 21.38
CA LYS A 9 8.64 -11.90 22.29
C LYS A 9 7.68 -10.71 22.29
N ALA A 10 8.21 -9.48 22.28
CA ALA A 10 7.41 -8.24 22.23
C ALA A 10 6.59 -8.14 20.94
N GLU A 11 7.18 -8.52 19.79
CA GLU A 11 6.50 -8.54 18.49
C GLU A 11 5.38 -9.58 18.47
N VAL A 12 5.63 -10.80 18.98
CA VAL A 12 4.60 -11.84 19.08
C VAL A 12 3.42 -11.35 19.93
N ILE A 13 3.69 -10.74 21.09
CA ILE A 13 2.64 -10.18 21.95
C ILE A 13 1.83 -9.11 21.22
N ARG A 14 2.50 -8.20 20.50
CA ARG A 14 1.81 -7.16 19.72
C ARG A 14 0.95 -7.75 18.61
N MET A 15 1.49 -8.70 17.85
CA MET A 15 0.79 -9.38 16.75
C MET A 15 -0.45 -10.13 17.27
N THR A 16 -0.33 -10.87 18.35
CA THR A 16 -1.44 -11.64 18.95
C THR A 16 -2.49 -10.74 19.59
N LYS A 17 -2.11 -9.56 20.09
CA LYS A 17 -3.09 -8.56 20.56
C LYS A 17 -3.91 -7.97 19.40
N SER A 18 -3.27 -7.70 18.27
CA SER A 18 -3.96 -7.15 17.09
C SER A 18 -4.73 -8.21 16.31
N GLN A 19 -4.26 -9.46 16.31
CA GLN A 19 -4.83 -10.59 15.57
C GLN A 19 -4.78 -11.87 16.40
N PRO A 20 -5.72 -12.07 17.35
CA PRO A 20 -5.71 -13.26 18.22
C PRO A 20 -5.82 -14.59 17.46
N THR A 21 -6.37 -14.59 16.26
CA THR A 21 -6.48 -15.78 15.40
C THR A 21 -5.12 -16.39 15.01
N ILE A 22 -4.00 -15.70 15.25
CA ILE A 22 -2.66 -16.30 15.11
C ILE A 22 -2.52 -17.55 15.96
N TYR A 23 -3.15 -17.60 17.14
CA TYR A 23 -3.10 -18.78 18.01
C TYR A 23 -3.78 -20.03 17.42
N SER A 24 -4.64 -19.87 16.40
CA SER A 24 -5.23 -21.01 15.70
C SER A 24 -4.30 -21.63 14.65
N HIS A 25 -3.18 -20.98 14.32
CA HIS A 25 -2.18 -21.52 13.39
C HIS A 25 -1.10 -22.30 14.13
N SER A 26 -0.81 -23.51 13.69
CA SER A 26 0.36 -24.26 14.17
C SER A 26 1.65 -23.53 13.76
N ILE A 27 2.72 -23.75 14.51
CA ILE A 27 4.03 -23.19 14.15
C ILE A 27 4.53 -23.71 12.80
N ASP A 28 4.17 -24.94 12.46
CA ASP A 28 4.52 -25.53 11.17
C ASP A 28 3.78 -24.85 10.01
N ASN A 29 2.51 -24.49 10.19
CA ASN A 29 1.75 -23.72 9.21
C ASN A 29 2.33 -22.30 9.02
N ILE A 30 2.75 -21.68 10.11
CA ILE A 30 3.42 -20.36 10.05
C ILE A 30 4.75 -20.47 9.30
N LYS A 31 5.54 -21.49 9.61
CA LYS A 31 6.82 -21.77 8.92
C LYS A 31 6.58 -22.03 7.44
N GLN A 32 5.62 -22.90 7.10
CA GLN A 32 5.28 -23.22 5.73
C GLN A 32 4.85 -21.97 4.94
N LYS A 33 4.04 -21.09 5.55
CA LYS A 33 3.64 -19.82 4.94
C LYS A 33 4.86 -18.96 4.60
N ILE A 34 5.82 -18.85 5.51
CA ILE A 34 7.06 -18.10 5.26
C ILE A 34 7.80 -18.70 4.05
N GLU A 35 8.00 -20.02 4.04
CA GLU A 35 8.70 -20.73 2.95
C GLU A 35 7.97 -20.57 1.61
N ASP A 36 6.65 -20.60 1.60
CA ASP A 36 5.87 -20.45 0.37
C ASP A 36 5.93 -19.01 -0.17
N MET A 37 5.97 -18.02 0.70
CA MET A 37 6.19 -16.63 0.29
C MET A 37 7.63 -16.42 -0.21
N GLU A 38 8.62 -17.09 0.38
CA GLU A 38 10.00 -17.07 -0.14
C GLU A 38 10.05 -17.59 -1.58
N LYS A 39 9.32 -18.67 -1.90
CA LYS A 39 9.19 -19.20 -3.29
C LYS A 39 8.52 -18.21 -4.25
N LEU A 40 7.71 -17.29 -3.75
CA LEU A 40 7.10 -16.24 -4.58
C LEU A 40 8.06 -15.08 -4.89
N GLY A 41 9.19 -14.98 -4.17
CA GLY A 41 10.22 -13.95 -4.38
C GLY A 41 10.41 -12.96 -3.23
N TYR A 42 9.79 -13.22 -2.06
CA TYR A 42 10.09 -12.48 -0.84
C TYR A 42 11.31 -13.08 -0.13
N SER A 43 12.13 -12.24 0.49
CA SER A 43 13.08 -12.76 1.46
C SER A 43 12.37 -13.07 2.79
N ARG A 44 12.93 -13.97 3.58
CA ARG A 44 12.43 -14.30 4.92
C ARG A 44 12.25 -13.05 5.80
N ALA A 45 13.21 -12.14 5.78
CA ALA A 45 13.16 -10.90 6.55
C ALA A 45 11.98 -10.00 6.12
N GLU A 46 11.68 -9.96 4.82
CA GLU A 46 10.53 -9.21 4.28
C GLU A 46 9.21 -9.83 4.71
N VAL A 47 9.07 -11.16 4.64
CA VAL A 47 7.86 -11.86 5.12
C VAL A 47 7.64 -11.57 6.61
N ILE A 48 8.69 -11.67 7.44
CA ILE A 48 8.63 -11.36 8.86
C ILE A 48 8.19 -9.90 9.08
N LYS A 49 8.76 -8.95 8.34
CA LYS A 49 8.38 -7.54 8.43
C LYS A 49 6.91 -7.31 8.04
N MET A 50 6.46 -7.91 6.96
CA MET A 50 5.08 -7.82 6.47
C MET A 50 4.09 -8.38 7.49
N THR A 51 4.36 -9.56 8.04
CA THR A 51 3.49 -10.23 9.02
C THR A 51 3.47 -9.54 10.37
N LYS A 52 4.52 -8.79 10.75
CA LYS A 52 4.51 -7.90 11.93
C LYS A 52 3.54 -6.73 11.75
N SER A 53 3.38 -6.21 10.54
CA SER A 53 2.47 -5.10 10.24
C SER A 53 1.06 -5.57 9.90
N LEU A 54 0.92 -6.74 9.28
CA LEU A 54 -0.36 -7.36 8.91
C LEU A 54 -0.35 -8.85 9.25
N PRO A 55 -0.57 -9.26 10.51
CA PRO A 55 -0.58 -10.66 10.90
C PRO A 55 -1.65 -11.50 10.21
N ALA A 56 -2.71 -10.87 9.69
CA ALA A 56 -3.78 -11.52 8.92
C ALA A 56 -3.26 -12.27 7.67
N ILE A 57 -2.05 -11.97 7.18
CA ILE A 57 -1.39 -12.72 6.08
C ILE A 57 -1.33 -14.22 6.39
N TYR A 58 -1.16 -14.61 7.65
CA TYR A 58 -1.13 -16.03 8.03
C TYR A 58 -2.45 -16.76 7.75
N GLY A 59 -3.58 -16.05 7.78
CA GLY A 59 -4.90 -16.59 7.45
C GLY A 59 -5.19 -16.69 5.94
N LEU A 60 -4.40 -16.04 5.08
CA LEU A 60 -4.57 -16.13 3.64
C LEU A 60 -3.98 -17.44 3.10
N SER A 61 -4.68 -18.11 2.18
CA SER A 61 -4.07 -19.24 1.46
C SER A 61 -2.96 -18.73 0.53
N ILE A 62 -1.97 -19.57 0.26
CA ILE A 62 -0.91 -19.22 -0.70
C ILE A 62 -1.47 -19.02 -2.10
N ASP A 63 -2.53 -19.77 -2.45
CA ASP A 63 -3.19 -19.63 -3.75
C ASP A 63 -3.91 -18.29 -3.88
N ASN A 64 -4.53 -17.78 -2.81
CA ASN A 64 -5.10 -16.43 -2.82
C ASN A 64 -4.02 -15.35 -2.98
N ILE A 65 -2.85 -15.55 -2.38
CA ILE A 65 -1.71 -14.64 -2.56
C ILE A 65 -1.21 -14.65 -4.01
N LYS A 66 -1.04 -15.84 -4.59
CA LYS A 66 -0.68 -16.01 -6.02
C LYS A 66 -1.72 -15.37 -6.93
N GLN A 67 -3.00 -15.68 -6.72
CA GLN A 67 -4.09 -15.15 -7.52
C GLN A 67 -4.11 -13.61 -7.48
N LYS A 68 -3.87 -12.99 -6.31
CA LYS A 68 -3.76 -11.55 -6.19
C LYS A 68 -2.62 -10.98 -7.06
N ILE A 69 -1.48 -11.64 -7.06
CA ILE A 69 -0.33 -11.22 -7.89
C ILE A 69 -0.74 -11.29 -9.37
N GLU A 70 -1.29 -12.42 -9.83
CA GLU A 70 -1.73 -12.62 -11.22
C GLU A 70 -2.80 -11.60 -11.64
N ASP A 71 -3.75 -11.32 -10.77
CA ASP A 71 -4.80 -10.35 -11.06
C ASP A 71 -4.26 -8.92 -11.16
N MET A 72 -3.27 -8.57 -10.36
CA MET A 72 -2.57 -7.29 -10.50
C MET A 72 -1.71 -7.24 -11.77
N GLU A 73 -1.11 -8.36 -12.19
CA GLU A 73 -0.41 -8.45 -13.47
C GLU A 73 -1.36 -8.14 -14.65
N LYS A 74 -2.59 -8.67 -14.62
CA LYS A 74 -3.64 -8.34 -15.61
C LYS A 74 -4.03 -6.86 -15.61
N LEU A 75 -3.79 -6.13 -14.51
CA LEU A 75 -4.01 -4.69 -14.44
C LEU A 75 -2.86 -3.86 -15.01
N GLY A 76 -1.70 -4.48 -15.29
CA GLY A 76 -0.52 -3.82 -15.89
C GLY A 76 0.67 -3.67 -14.95
N TYR A 77 0.69 -4.35 -13.82
CA TYR A 77 1.88 -4.46 -12.95
C TYR A 77 2.72 -5.67 -13.35
N SER A 78 4.04 -5.64 -13.14
CA SER A 78 4.81 -6.87 -13.17
C SER A 78 4.76 -7.58 -11.81
N LYS A 79 5.08 -8.86 -11.79
CA LYS A 79 5.17 -9.64 -10.54
C LYS A 79 6.10 -8.97 -9.53
N GLU A 80 7.27 -8.52 -9.98
CA GLU A 80 8.28 -7.86 -9.14
C GLU A 80 7.74 -6.54 -8.55
N GLU A 81 6.96 -5.79 -9.34
CA GLU A 81 6.30 -4.57 -8.89
C GLU A 81 5.25 -4.86 -7.82
N VAL A 82 4.43 -5.88 -8.00
CA VAL A 82 3.45 -6.30 -6.99
C VAL A 82 4.15 -6.72 -5.70
N ILE A 83 5.21 -7.52 -5.80
CA ILE A 83 6.03 -7.92 -4.64
C ILE A 83 6.59 -6.70 -3.93
N LYS A 84 7.15 -5.72 -4.66
CA LYS A 84 7.68 -4.49 -4.09
C LYS A 84 6.57 -3.66 -3.40
N MET A 85 5.42 -3.53 -4.02
CA MET A 85 4.27 -2.80 -3.48
C MET A 85 3.76 -3.43 -2.18
N THR A 86 3.61 -4.76 -2.16
CA THR A 86 3.11 -5.50 -0.99
C THR A 86 4.11 -5.52 0.17
N LYS A 87 5.41 -5.40 -0.08
CA LYS A 87 6.42 -5.19 1.00
C LYS A 87 6.21 -3.86 1.73
N SER A 88 5.80 -2.81 1.03
CA SER A 88 5.55 -1.49 1.62
C SER A 88 4.12 -1.34 2.14
N LEU A 89 3.14 -1.97 1.50
CA LEU A 89 1.73 -1.99 1.89
C LEU A 89 1.16 -3.42 1.84
N PRO A 90 1.40 -4.26 2.85
CA PRO A 90 0.87 -5.63 2.89
C PRO A 90 -0.66 -5.70 2.81
N ALA A 91 -1.36 -4.64 3.21
CA ALA A 91 -2.81 -4.51 3.13
C ALA A 91 -3.38 -4.69 1.70
N ILE A 92 -2.55 -4.57 0.66
CA ILE A 92 -2.96 -4.87 -0.74
C ILE A 92 -3.56 -6.28 -0.84
N TYR A 93 -3.05 -7.24 -0.08
CA TYR A 93 -3.59 -8.60 -0.06
C TYR A 93 -5.01 -8.70 0.49
N SER A 94 -5.44 -7.72 1.31
CA SER A 94 -6.78 -7.67 1.88
C SER A 94 -7.79 -6.94 0.98
N TYR A 95 -7.33 -6.14 0.01
CA TYR A 95 -8.22 -5.46 -0.93
C TYR A 95 -8.75 -6.44 -1.98
N SER A 96 -10.04 -6.33 -2.34
CA SER A 96 -10.55 -7.05 -3.50
C SER A 96 -9.91 -6.51 -4.79
N ILE A 97 -9.80 -7.35 -5.81
CA ILE A 97 -9.30 -6.88 -7.11
C ILE A 97 -10.25 -5.85 -7.73
N ASP A 98 -11.55 -5.98 -7.48
CA ASP A 98 -12.53 -5.02 -7.96
C ASP A 98 -12.37 -3.65 -7.31
N ASN A 99 -12.05 -3.58 -6.01
CA ASN A 99 -11.73 -2.32 -5.35
C ASN A 99 -10.46 -1.67 -5.93
N ILE A 100 -9.46 -2.47 -6.28
CA ILE A 100 -8.24 -1.97 -6.93
C ILE A 100 -8.55 -1.42 -8.32
N LYS A 101 -9.34 -2.16 -9.13
CA LYS A 101 -9.82 -1.71 -10.44
C LYS A 101 -10.62 -0.42 -10.33
N GLN A 102 -11.59 -0.39 -9.43
CA GLN A 102 -12.44 0.78 -9.22
C GLN A 102 -11.62 2.02 -8.85
N LYS A 103 -10.60 1.87 -8.00
CA LYS A 103 -9.69 2.97 -7.67
C LYS A 103 -8.97 3.50 -8.91
N ILE A 104 -8.48 2.61 -9.78
CA ILE A 104 -7.83 3.01 -11.03
C ILE A 104 -8.82 3.80 -11.90
N GLU A 105 -10.01 3.27 -12.12
CA GLU A 105 -11.06 3.90 -12.94
C GLU A 105 -11.50 5.26 -12.37
N ASP A 106 -11.62 5.37 -11.06
CA ASP A 106 -12.01 6.62 -10.41
C ASP A 106 -10.92 7.69 -10.53
N MET A 107 -9.66 7.29 -10.49
CA MET A 107 -8.54 8.21 -10.77
C MET A 107 -8.50 8.61 -12.25
N GLU A 108 -8.84 7.69 -13.18
CA GLU A 108 -8.98 8.02 -14.60
C GLU A 108 -10.05 9.12 -14.82
N LYS A 109 -11.18 9.03 -14.12
CA LYS A 109 -12.24 10.07 -14.14
C LYS A 109 -11.77 11.42 -13.58
N LEU A 110 -10.75 11.44 -12.73
CA LEU A 110 -10.16 12.68 -12.23
C LEU A 110 -9.19 13.35 -13.22
N GLY A 111 -8.79 12.64 -14.30
CA GLY A 111 -7.93 13.16 -15.34
C GLY A 111 -6.55 12.52 -15.42
N TYR A 112 -6.31 11.43 -14.69
CA TYR A 112 -5.11 10.61 -14.87
C TYR A 112 -5.31 9.60 -15.99
N SER A 113 -4.28 9.28 -16.75
CA SER A 113 -4.31 8.09 -17.60
C SER A 113 -4.07 6.83 -16.74
N ARG A 114 -4.57 5.68 -17.21
CA ARG A 114 -4.32 4.39 -16.55
C ARG A 114 -2.84 4.12 -16.29
N ALA A 115 -1.98 4.42 -17.27
CA ALA A 115 -0.54 4.24 -17.12
C ALA A 115 0.06 5.14 -16.01
N GLU A 116 -0.45 6.36 -15.88
CA GLU A 116 -0.04 7.27 -14.81
C GLU A 116 -0.49 6.76 -13.42
N VAL A 117 -1.72 6.28 -13.30
CA VAL A 117 -2.21 5.69 -12.03
C VAL A 117 -1.35 4.49 -11.63
N ILE A 118 -1.06 3.59 -12.57
CA ILE A 118 -0.19 2.43 -12.33
C ILE A 118 1.20 2.90 -11.89
N LYS A 119 1.80 3.87 -12.57
CA LYS A 119 3.10 4.43 -12.20
C LYS A 119 3.09 5.05 -10.79
N MET A 120 2.07 5.82 -10.47
CA MET A 120 1.89 6.46 -9.16
C MET A 120 1.76 5.42 -8.05
N THR A 121 0.92 4.41 -8.23
CA THR A 121 0.67 3.37 -7.24
C THR A 121 1.86 2.42 -7.04
N LYS A 122 2.69 2.21 -8.05
CA LYS A 122 3.99 1.52 -7.90
C LYS A 122 4.94 2.26 -6.96
N SER A 123 5.00 3.57 -7.08
CA SER A 123 5.88 4.41 -6.25
C SER A 123 5.30 4.68 -4.87
N GLN A 124 3.98 4.83 -4.79
CA GLN A 124 3.23 5.13 -3.56
C GLN A 124 2.00 4.23 -3.42
N PRO A 125 2.16 2.96 -3.01
CA PRO A 125 1.04 2.02 -2.87
C PRO A 125 -0.04 2.49 -1.88
N ALA A 126 0.31 3.37 -0.94
CA ALA A 126 -0.63 3.97 0.01
C ALA A 126 -1.82 4.69 -0.66
N ILE A 127 -1.73 5.05 -1.95
CA ILE A 127 -2.85 5.59 -2.73
C ILE A 127 -4.08 4.66 -2.65
N TYR A 128 -3.87 3.34 -2.61
CA TYR A 128 -4.96 2.38 -2.49
C TYR A 128 -5.71 2.44 -1.14
N SER A 129 -5.08 2.97 -0.09
CA SER A 129 -5.73 3.14 1.22
C SER A 129 -6.53 4.44 1.35
N TYR A 130 -6.34 5.42 0.46
CA TYR A 130 -7.14 6.65 0.46
C TYR A 130 -8.50 6.42 -0.22
N SER A 131 -9.57 7.00 0.34
CA SER A 131 -10.85 7.04 -0.37
C SER A 131 -10.74 7.95 -1.60
N ILE A 132 -11.58 7.71 -2.62
CA ILE A 132 -11.61 8.60 -3.78
C ILE A 132 -12.05 10.02 -3.39
N ASP A 133 -12.93 10.13 -2.40
CA ASP A 133 -13.37 11.43 -1.89
C ASP A 133 -12.25 12.20 -1.22
N ASN A 134 -11.36 11.52 -0.47
CA ASN A 134 -10.16 12.17 0.10
C ASN A 134 -9.21 12.64 -1.01
N ILE A 135 -9.08 11.89 -2.10
CA ILE A 135 -8.27 12.28 -3.26
C ILE A 135 -8.88 13.51 -3.93
N LYS A 136 -10.20 13.53 -4.17
CA LYS A 136 -10.93 14.68 -4.71
C LYS A 136 -10.79 15.90 -3.81
N GLN A 137 -11.04 15.74 -2.51
CA GLN A 137 -10.93 16.82 -1.54
C GLN A 137 -9.53 17.43 -1.54
N LYS A 138 -8.48 16.60 -1.65
CA LYS A 138 -7.11 17.12 -1.75
C LYS A 138 -6.90 17.98 -3.00
N ILE A 139 -7.45 17.58 -4.14
CA ILE A 139 -7.38 18.37 -5.37
C ILE A 139 -8.09 19.71 -5.16
N GLU A 140 -9.33 19.71 -4.65
CA GLU A 140 -10.12 20.91 -4.37
C GLU A 140 -9.43 21.85 -3.35
N ASP A 141 -8.81 21.30 -2.33
CA ASP A 141 -8.09 22.10 -1.32
C ASP A 141 -6.82 22.74 -1.90
N MET A 142 -6.13 22.04 -2.81
CA MET A 142 -5.01 22.62 -3.55
C MET A 142 -5.47 23.72 -4.53
N GLU A 143 -6.64 23.55 -5.17
CA GLU A 143 -7.24 24.60 -6.01
C GLU A 143 -7.54 25.88 -5.20
N LYS A 144 -8.03 25.72 -3.96
CA LYS A 144 -8.23 26.87 -3.03
C LYS A 144 -6.93 27.59 -2.64
N LEU A 145 -5.78 26.91 -2.76
CA LEU A 145 -4.45 27.52 -2.57
C LEU A 145 -3.93 28.23 -3.82
N GLY A 146 -4.68 28.22 -4.93
CA GLY A 146 -4.36 28.92 -6.18
C GLY A 146 -3.81 28.06 -7.30
N TYR A 147 -3.72 26.74 -7.12
CA TYR A 147 -3.32 25.84 -8.22
C TYR A 147 -4.51 25.52 -9.11
N SER A 148 -4.30 25.37 -10.41
CA SER A 148 -5.31 24.77 -11.28
C SER A 148 -5.38 23.24 -11.06
N LYS A 149 -6.49 22.63 -11.41
CA LYS A 149 -6.65 21.18 -11.36
C LYS A 149 -5.56 20.45 -12.14
N GLU A 150 -5.23 20.95 -13.33
CA GLU A 150 -4.20 20.40 -14.20
C GLU A 150 -2.82 20.45 -13.54
N GLU A 151 -2.50 21.53 -12.84
CA GLU A 151 -1.25 21.67 -12.08
C GLU A 151 -1.21 20.67 -10.92
N VAL A 152 -2.30 20.52 -10.17
CA VAL A 152 -2.38 19.52 -9.08
C VAL A 152 -2.20 18.11 -9.62
N ILE A 153 -2.84 17.76 -10.72
CA ILE A 153 -2.65 16.47 -11.41
C ILE A 153 -1.20 16.28 -11.83
N LYS A 154 -0.57 17.29 -12.40
CA LYS A 154 0.85 17.24 -12.80
C LYS A 154 1.77 17.05 -11.59
N MET A 155 1.54 17.79 -10.51
CA MET A 155 2.30 17.71 -9.27
C MET A 155 2.19 16.31 -8.65
N THR A 156 0.98 15.77 -8.52
CA THR A 156 0.72 14.47 -7.91
C THR A 156 1.23 13.30 -8.75
N LYS A 157 1.30 13.44 -10.09
CA LYS A 157 2.01 12.47 -10.94
C LYS A 157 3.51 12.43 -10.66
N SER A 158 4.10 13.58 -10.36
CA SER A 158 5.54 13.67 -10.03
C SER A 158 5.84 13.24 -8.59
N LEU A 159 4.96 13.60 -7.65
CA LEU A 159 5.09 13.31 -6.22
C LEU A 159 3.75 12.82 -5.65
N PRO A 160 3.39 11.54 -5.83
CA PRO A 160 2.12 10.99 -5.33
C PRO A 160 1.95 11.08 -3.80
N ALA A 161 3.06 11.23 -3.07
CA ALA A 161 3.05 11.43 -1.62
C ALA A 161 2.28 12.69 -1.17
N ILE A 162 2.03 13.65 -2.07
CA ILE A 162 1.20 14.84 -1.80
C ILE A 162 -0.16 14.46 -1.22
N TYR A 163 -0.74 13.34 -1.65
CA TYR A 163 -2.01 12.86 -1.12
C TYR A 163 -1.98 12.52 0.38
N GLY A 164 -0.79 12.20 0.91
CA GLY A 164 -0.58 11.92 2.34
C GLY A 164 -0.30 13.17 3.19
N TYR A 165 0.03 14.30 2.58
CA TYR A 165 0.32 15.52 3.33
C TYR A 165 -0.97 16.21 3.78
N SER A 166 -1.00 16.78 4.99
CA SER A 166 -2.11 17.64 5.39
C SER A 166 -2.09 18.95 4.58
N ILE A 167 -3.28 19.51 4.32
CA ILE A 167 -3.37 20.77 3.59
C ILE A 167 -2.73 21.92 4.38
N ASP A 168 -2.81 21.87 5.71
CA ASP A 168 -2.19 22.86 6.58
C ASP A 168 -0.67 22.85 6.46
N ASN A 169 -0.05 21.65 6.38
CA ASN A 169 1.39 21.53 6.16
C ASN A 169 1.80 22.08 4.79
N ILE A 170 0.99 21.87 3.76
CA ILE A 170 1.25 22.42 2.41
C ILE A 170 1.17 23.94 2.45
N LYS A 171 0.11 24.48 3.05
CA LYS A 171 -0.10 25.91 3.22
C LYS A 171 1.05 26.55 4.00
N GLN A 172 1.44 25.98 5.14
CA GLN A 172 2.54 26.49 5.94
C GLN A 172 3.86 26.55 5.15
N LYS A 173 4.13 25.51 4.34
CA LYS A 173 5.33 25.50 3.49
C LYS A 173 5.31 26.62 2.43
N ILE A 174 4.16 26.91 1.83
CA ILE A 174 4.01 28.02 0.89
C ILE A 174 4.31 29.35 1.60
N GLU A 175 3.69 29.59 2.75
CA GLU A 175 3.91 30.80 3.55
C GLU A 175 5.37 30.97 4.00
N ASP A 176 6.02 29.85 4.37
CA ASP A 176 7.43 29.88 4.78
C ASP A 176 8.37 30.15 3.61
N MET A 177 8.05 29.65 2.42
CA MET A 177 8.82 29.95 1.19
C MET A 177 8.63 31.39 0.75
N GLU A 178 7.43 31.95 0.85
CA GLU A 178 7.16 33.37 0.56
C GLU A 178 7.96 34.33 1.45
N LYS A 179 8.20 33.95 2.73
CA LYS A 179 9.03 34.73 3.65
C LYS A 179 10.52 34.73 3.32
N LEU A 180 10.97 33.74 2.53
CA LEU A 180 12.38 33.64 2.14
C LEU A 180 12.71 34.46 0.86
N GLY A 181 11.71 35.04 0.22
CA GLY A 181 11.87 35.98 -0.90
C GLY A 181 11.85 35.45 -2.23
#